data_371cdbf905576af1173c8519c7ed443c
#
_entry.id   371cdbf905576af1173c8519c7ed443c
#
_cell.length_a   1.000
_cell.length_b   1.000
_cell.length_c   1.000
_cell.angle_alpha   90.00
_cell.angle_beta   90.00
_cell.angle_gamma   90.00
#
_symmetry.space_group_name_H-M   'P 1'
#
loop_
_entity.id
_entity.type
_entity.pdbx_description
1 polymer ?
#
loop_
_entity_poly.entity_id
_entity_poly.type
_entity_poly.pdbx_seq_one_letter_code
_entity_poly.pdbx_strand_id
1 'polypeptide(L)'
;MGLTRPPSLPYPGSMPMPPVPPVPPTAPDPDSGPLQPRTAAEGRIAILTQYFATDAVNHGDVASFPPPIALDELPFAERRRLLDGLLTIRPPRPIDDEDMRDELDEMLANESAERAAEAGDPDALALPVLATTHGVAGALGGHVALREGDLTTLRAGAIVNAANGQMLGCRVPGHACIDNVIHAVAGPGLRAECAEYMAGRAERGEGPEPVGRAVLTGGYHLPAGHVIHTVGPVVDGGRVEKRHRTRLASCYRAILDTAQETGLDSVGLCSVSTGAFGYPKEEAAPLVLETIGAWLAAHPGSELRIVICAFSAKDRAVYEAALAN
;
A
#
# COMPACT_ATOMS: atom_id res chain seq x y z
N MET A 1 42.04 14.91 7.82
CA MET A 1 41.76 13.47 7.98
C MET A 1 40.38 13.24 7.42
N GLY A 2 40.32 12.68 6.21
CA GLY A 2 39.06 12.47 5.49
C GLY A 2 38.30 11.26 6.02
N LEU A 3 37.07 11.46 6.42
CA LEU A 3 36.14 10.38 6.74
C LEU A 3 35.61 9.79 5.43
N THR A 4 36.11 8.61 5.06
CA THR A 4 35.58 7.81 3.96
C THR A 4 34.24 7.23 4.39
N ARG A 5 33.19 7.50 3.57
CA ARG A 5 31.88 6.87 3.67
C ARG A 5 32.01 5.35 3.57
N PRO A 6 31.35 4.56 4.43
CA PRO A 6 31.34 3.12 4.26
C PRO A 6 30.52 2.74 3.01
N PRO A 7 30.91 1.68 2.28
CA PRO A 7 30.18 1.23 1.10
C PRO A 7 28.79 0.71 1.51
N SER A 8 27.78 1.12 0.78
CA SER A 8 26.42 0.57 0.87
C SER A 8 26.44 -0.91 0.52
N LEU A 9 26.05 -1.76 1.50
CA LEU A 9 25.88 -3.20 1.27
C LEU A 9 24.74 -3.41 0.23
N PRO A 10 24.95 -4.26 -0.78
CA PRO A 10 23.90 -4.58 -1.74
C PRO A 10 22.78 -5.38 -1.04
N TYR A 11 21.54 -5.05 -1.34
CA TYR A 11 20.34 -5.76 -0.94
C TYR A 11 20.41 -7.22 -1.41
N PRO A 12 20.19 -8.23 -0.58
CA PRO A 12 20.00 -9.59 -1.07
C PRO A 12 18.63 -9.67 -1.73
N GLY A 13 18.58 -9.62 -3.05
CA GLY A 13 17.33 -9.73 -3.81
C GLY A 13 17.16 -8.76 -4.98
N SER A 14 18.14 -7.93 -5.31
CA SER A 14 18.11 -7.17 -6.57
C SER A 14 18.36 -8.11 -7.74
N MET A 15 17.33 -8.80 -8.21
CA MET A 15 17.35 -9.30 -9.59
C MET A 15 17.45 -8.09 -10.53
N PRO A 16 18.29 -8.13 -11.56
CA PRO A 16 18.28 -7.11 -12.59
C PRO A 16 16.87 -7.07 -13.18
N MET A 17 16.29 -5.86 -13.24
CA MET A 17 15.00 -5.65 -13.88
C MET A 17 15.04 -6.24 -15.30
N PRO A 18 14.03 -7.03 -15.71
CA PRO A 18 13.93 -7.40 -17.11
C PRO A 18 13.81 -6.10 -17.92
N PRO A 19 14.46 -6.02 -19.08
CA PRO A 19 14.34 -4.84 -19.94
C PRO A 19 12.86 -4.64 -20.27
N VAL A 20 12.38 -3.41 -20.09
CA VAL A 20 11.05 -3.01 -20.55
C VAL A 20 11.01 -3.35 -22.04
N PRO A 21 10.08 -4.21 -22.50
CA PRO A 21 10.02 -4.53 -23.91
C PRO A 21 9.81 -3.24 -24.70
N PRO A 22 10.55 -3.03 -25.82
CA PRO A 22 10.34 -1.87 -26.66
C PRO A 22 8.91 -1.91 -27.18
N VAL A 23 8.16 -0.83 -26.91
CA VAL A 23 6.85 -0.62 -27.53
C VAL A 23 7.12 -0.47 -29.03
N PRO A 24 6.56 -1.32 -29.90
CA PRO A 24 6.74 -1.16 -31.33
C PRO A 24 6.16 0.19 -31.74
N PRO A 25 6.85 0.99 -32.61
CA PRO A 25 6.30 2.22 -33.12
C PRO A 25 5.05 1.88 -33.97
N THR A 26 3.88 2.17 -33.48
CA THR A 26 2.69 2.25 -34.31
C THR A 26 2.82 3.52 -35.15
N ALA A 27 2.85 3.35 -36.47
CA ALA A 27 2.80 4.47 -37.38
C ALA A 27 1.53 5.31 -37.08
N PRO A 28 1.61 6.65 -37.10
CA PRO A 28 0.44 7.50 -36.88
C PRO A 28 -0.63 7.15 -37.92
N ASP A 29 -1.84 6.94 -37.43
CA ASP A 29 -3.02 6.75 -38.29
C ASP A 29 -3.24 8.05 -39.09
N PRO A 30 -3.19 8.03 -40.44
CA PRO A 30 -3.37 9.21 -41.27
C PRO A 30 -4.79 9.82 -41.20
N ASP A 31 -5.74 9.12 -40.55
CA ASP A 31 -7.13 9.56 -40.38
C ASP A 31 -7.40 10.16 -38.97
N SER A 32 -6.42 10.43 -38.15
CA SER A 32 -6.63 11.17 -36.92
C SER A 32 -7.03 12.60 -37.21
N GLY A 33 -8.33 12.86 -37.22
CA GLY A 33 -8.91 14.19 -37.31
C GLY A 33 -8.39 15.13 -36.21
N PRO A 34 -8.70 16.45 -36.27
CA PRO A 34 -8.17 17.43 -35.32
C PRO A 34 -8.46 16.97 -33.90
N LEU A 35 -7.39 17.00 -33.07
CA LEU A 35 -7.43 16.63 -31.63
C LEU A 35 -8.67 17.25 -30.99
N GLN A 36 -9.58 16.41 -30.54
CA GLN A 36 -10.73 16.85 -29.76
C GLN A 36 -10.23 17.57 -28.49
N PRO A 37 -10.96 18.60 -28.00
CA PRO A 37 -10.57 19.27 -26.77
C PRO A 37 -10.45 18.23 -25.63
N ARG A 38 -9.27 18.17 -25.00
CA ARG A 38 -8.97 17.28 -23.89
C ARG A 38 -9.97 17.55 -22.79
N THR A 39 -10.46 16.47 -22.14
CA THR A 39 -11.21 16.63 -20.89
C THR A 39 -10.30 17.29 -19.83
N ALA A 40 -10.89 17.92 -18.81
CA ALA A 40 -10.11 18.53 -17.73
C ALA A 40 -9.14 17.51 -17.07
N ALA A 41 -9.59 16.25 -16.89
CA ALA A 41 -8.78 15.16 -16.36
C ALA A 41 -7.58 14.82 -17.25
N GLU A 42 -7.77 14.76 -18.59
CA GLU A 42 -6.66 14.51 -19.52
C GLU A 42 -5.63 15.65 -19.52
N GLY A 43 -6.09 16.90 -19.41
CA GLY A 43 -5.23 18.07 -19.26
C GLY A 43 -4.40 18.01 -17.99
N ARG A 44 -5.02 17.71 -16.86
CA ARG A 44 -4.35 17.55 -15.56
C ARG A 44 -3.25 16.49 -15.59
N ILE A 45 -3.55 15.29 -16.09
CA ILE A 45 -2.57 14.22 -16.19
C ILE A 45 -1.41 14.59 -17.12
N ALA A 46 -1.66 15.34 -18.20
CA ALA A 46 -0.60 15.79 -19.08
C ALA A 46 0.38 16.74 -18.36
N ILE A 47 -0.14 17.71 -17.63
CA ILE A 47 0.68 18.71 -16.90
C ILE A 47 1.48 18.02 -15.79
N LEU A 48 0.83 17.19 -14.98
CA LEU A 48 1.48 16.44 -13.90
C LEU A 48 2.56 15.49 -14.44
N THR A 49 2.28 14.77 -15.52
CA THR A 49 3.27 13.86 -16.12
C THR A 49 4.50 14.63 -16.60
N GLN A 50 4.31 15.78 -17.26
CA GLN A 50 5.41 16.62 -17.71
C GLN A 50 6.23 17.16 -16.54
N TYR A 51 5.57 17.62 -15.48
CA TYR A 51 6.23 18.12 -14.27
C TYR A 51 7.08 17.01 -13.62
N PHE A 52 6.50 15.85 -13.31
CA PHE A 52 7.22 14.78 -12.63
C PHE A 52 8.28 14.11 -13.50
N ALA A 53 8.12 14.08 -14.82
CA ALA A 53 9.18 13.66 -15.74
C ALA A 53 10.39 14.59 -15.67
N THR A 54 10.15 15.91 -15.68
CA THR A 54 11.20 16.93 -15.55
C THR A 54 11.86 16.86 -14.17
N ASP A 55 11.06 16.73 -13.09
CA ASP A 55 11.56 16.56 -11.71
C ASP A 55 12.49 15.34 -11.59
N ALA A 56 12.09 14.20 -12.15
CA ALA A 56 12.87 12.96 -12.11
C ALA A 56 14.22 13.08 -12.83
N VAL A 57 14.27 13.76 -13.98
CA VAL A 57 15.52 14.01 -14.72
C VAL A 57 16.41 14.99 -13.96
N ASN A 58 15.86 16.09 -13.48
CA ASN A 58 16.62 17.15 -12.79
C ASN A 58 17.28 16.63 -11.50
N HIS A 59 16.67 15.65 -10.85
CA HIS A 59 17.19 15.05 -9.61
C HIS A 59 17.96 13.74 -9.83
N GLY A 60 18.08 13.27 -11.08
CA GLY A 60 18.80 12.05 -11.42
C GLY A 60 18.11 10.76 -10.97
N ASP A 61 16.81 10.78 -10.72
CA ASP A 61 16.01 9.59 -10.40
C ASP A 61 15.93 8.65 -11.60
N VAL A 62 16.03 9.20 -12.81
CA VAL A 62 16.19 8.50 -14.09
C VAL A 62 17.38 9.08 -14.83
N ALA A 63 18.19 8.24 -15.47
CA ALA A 63 19.41 8.66 -16.17
C ALA A 63 19.12 9.50 -17.42
N SER A 64 18.05 9.22 -18.10
CA SER A 64 17.45 10.02 -19.18
C SER A 64 16.04 9.49 -19.43
N PHE A 65 15.11 10.37 -19.81
CA PHE A 65 13.96 9.90 -20.59
C PHE A 65 14.46 9.52 -22.00
N PRO A 66 13.91 8.47 -22.63
CA PRO A 66 14.06 8.32 -24.08
C PRO A 66 13.68 9.67 -24.72
N PRO A 67 14.32 10.03 -25.87
CA PRO A 67 14.14 11.33 -26.52
C PRO A 67 12.66 11.69 -26.51
N PRO A 68 12.28 12.95 -26.34
CA PRO A 68 10.94 13.32 -25.95
C PRO A 68 9.95 12.63 -26.87
N ILE A 69 9.48 11.47 -26.45
CA ILE A 69 8.18 11.01 -26.89
C ILE A 69 7.34 12.20 -26.51
N ALA A 70 6.76 12.86 -27.52
CA ALA A 70 5.86 13.94 -27.21
C ALA A 70 4.87 13.37 -26.23
N LEU A 71 5.00 13.70 -24.94
CA LEU A 71 4.10 13.15 -23.88
C LEU A 71 2.66 13.43 -24.27
N ASP A 72 2.49 14.41 -25.16
CA ASP A 72 1.24 14.80 -25.78
C ASP A 72 0.68 13.75 -26.76
N GLU A 73 1.51 12.90 -27.32
CA GLU A 73 1.11 11.84 -28.27
C GLU A 73 0.73 10.53 -27.57
N LEU A 74 1.06 10.39 -26.27
CA LEU A 74 0.71 9.18 -25.51
C LEU A 74 -0.81 9.10 -25.27
N PRO A 75 -1.43 7.94 -25.46
CA PRO A 75 -2.79 7.69 -25.02
C PRO A 75 -2.96 7.98 -23.52
N PHE A 76 -4.13 8.44 -23.10
CA PHE A 76 -4.42 8.81 -21.72
C PHE A 76 -3.99 7.73 -20.71
N ALA A 77 -4.37 6.47 -20.95
CA ALA A 77 -4.04 5.36 -20.04
C ALA A 77 -2.52 5.09 -19.93
N GLU A 78 -1.75 5.34 -20.99
CA GLU A 78 -0.29 5.18 -20.95
C GLU A 78 0.37 6.32 -20.20
N ARG A 79 -0.13 7.54 -20.41
CA ARG A 79 0.33 8.73 -19.69
C ARG A 79 0.04 8.61 -18.19
N ARG A 80 -1.15 8.11 -17.83
CA ARG A 80 -1.51 7.87 -16.41
C ARG A 80 -0.59 6.81 -15.77
N ARG A 81 -0.28 5.72 -16.48
CA ARG A 81 0.69 4.71 -16.03
C ARG A 81 2.11 5.26 -15.90
N LEU A 82 2.51 6.13 -16.81
CA LEU A 82 3.81 6.80 -16.72
C LEU A 82 3.89 7.68 -15.47
N LEU A 83 2.85 8.46 -15.19
CA LEU A 83 2.77 9.28 -13.98
C LEU A 83 2.85 8.41 -12.72
N ASP A 84 2.15 7.26 -12.66
CA ASP A 84 2.27 6.31 -11.56
C ASP A 84 3.69 5.79 -11.37
N GLY A 85 4.34 5.47 -12.47
CA GLY A 85 5.74 5.04 -12.45
C GLY A 85 6.67 6.10 -11.88
N LEU A 86 6.52 7.35 -12.32
CA LEU A 86 7.31 8.50 -11.84
C LEU A 86 7.08 8.75 -10.35
N LEU A 87 5.83 8.76 -9.89
CA LEU A 87 5.49 8.92 -8.48
C LEU A 87 6.00 7.74 -7.64
N THR A 88 5.99 6.52 -8.18
CA THR A 88 6.47 5.33 -7.49
C THR A 88 7.97 5.38 -7.21
N ILE A 89 8.78 5.81 -8.19
CA ILE A 89 10.25 5.88 -8.03
C ILE A 89 10.71 7.15 -7.30
N ARG A 90 9.89 8.19 -7.26
CA ARG A 90 10.23 9.48 -6.67
C ARG A 90 10.65 9.33 -5.21
N PRO A 91 11.85 9.79 -4.80
CA PRO A 91 12.21 9.87 -3.38
C PRO A 91 11.27 10.79 -2.59
N PRO A 92 11.22 10.66 -1.25
CA PRO A 92 10.43 11.53 -0.39
C PRO A 92 11.08 12.93 -0.32
N ARG A 93 10.77 13.79 -1.27
CA ARG A 93 11.17 15.21 -1.29
C ARG A 93 9.94 16.08 -1.50
N PRO A 94 9.94 17.35 -1.03
CA PRO A 94 8.85 18.28 -1.26
C PRO A 94 8.50 18.42 -2.74
N ILE A 95 7.27 18.76 -3.02
CA ILE A 95 6.83 19.29 -4.32
C ILE A 95 6.82 20.80 -4.13
N ASP A 96 7.84 21.48 -4.66
CA ASP A 96 8.07 22.90 -4.42
C ASP A 96 7.06 23.79 -5.17
N ASP A 97 6.52 23.31 -6.28
CA ASP A 97 5.48 23.97 -7.06
C ASP A 97 4.10 23.71 -6.40
N GLU A 98 3.51 24.77 -5.84
CA GLU A 98 2.22 24.69 -5.14
C GLU A 98 1.09 24.32 -6.08
N ASP A 99 1.05 24.86 -7.28
CA ASP A 99 0.00 24.56 -8.26
C ASP A 99 0.05 23.07 -8.66
N MET A 100 1.25 22.53 -8.85
CA MET A 100 1.42 21.11 -9.19
C MET A 100 1.09 20.18 -8.03
N ARG A 101 1.35 20.62 -6.81
CA ARG A 101 0.94 19.86 -5.63
C ARG A 101 -0.59 19.81 -5.49
N ASP A 102 -1.26 20.95 -5.64
CA ASP A 102 -2.71 21.07 -5.53
C ASP A 102 -3.41 20.27 -6.65
N GLU A 103 -2.91 20.32 -7.87
CA GLU A 103 -3.42 19.51 -9.00
C GLU A 103 -3.23 18.01 -8.76
N LEU A 104 -2.11 17.58 -8.17
CA LEU A 104 -1.88 16.19 -7.82
C LEU A 104 -2.84 15.74 -6.69
N ASP A 105 -2.99 16.54 -5.65
CA ASP A 105 -3.85 16.25 -4.51
C ASP A 105 -5.31 16.14 -4.94
N GLU A 106 -5.79 17.05 -5.79
CA GLU A 106 -7.14 16.97 -6.36
C GLU A 106 -7.33 15.72 -7.23
N MET A 107 -6.33 15.37 -8.05
CA MET A 107 -6.39 14.16 -8.87
C MET A 107 -6.50 12.90 -8.01
N LEU A 108 -5.63 12.77 -6.99
CA LEU A 108 -5.60 11.60 -6.12
C LEU A 108 -6.88 11.48 -5.28
N ALA A 109 -7.40 12.61 -4.77
CA ALA A 109 -8.65 12.63 -4.02
C ALA A 109 -9.84 12.16 -4.88
N ASN A 110 -9.95 12.66 -6.11
CA ASN A 110 -11.02 12.28 -7.03
C ASN A 110 -10.93 10.80 -7.42
N GLU A 111 -9.75 10.30 -7.80
CA GLU A 111 -9.54 8.89 -8.14
C GLU A 111 -9.81 7.94 -6.95
N SER A 112 -9.44 8.36 -5.74
CA SER A 112 -9.75 7.59 -4.53
C SER A 112 -11.25 7.50 -4.28
N ALA A 113 -11.97 8.62 -4.41
CA ALA A 113 -13.42 8.67 -4.26
C ALA A 113 -14.14 7.84 -5.34
N GLU A 114 -13.72 7.92 -6.60
CA GLU A 114 -14.26 7.12 -7.70
C GLU A 114 -14.07 5.61 -7.44
N ARG A 115 -12.87 5.19 -7.03
CA ARG A 115 -12.58 3.78 -6.69
C ARG A 115 -13.41 3.28 -5.51
N ALA A 116 -13.61 4.11 -4.48
CA ALA A 116 -14.46 3.76 -3.36
C ALA A 116 -15.93 3.60 -3.80
N ALA A 117 -16.45 4.52 -4.62
CA ALA A 117 -17.81 4.45 -5.15
C ALA A 117 -18.01 3.21 -6.05
N GLU A 118 -17.07 2.91 -6.95
CA GLU A 118 -17.09 1.69 -7.78
C GLU A 118 -17.09 0.40 -6.94
N ALA A 119 -16.43 0.43 -5.78
CA ALA A 119 -16.43 -0.68 -4.82
C ALA A 119 -17.69 -0.72 -3.92
N GLY A 120 -18.63 0.20 -4.10
CA GLY A 120 -19.87 0.32 -3.32
C GLY A 120 -19.70 1.03 -1.99
N ASP A 121 -18.74 1.94 -1.87
CA ASP A 121 -18.44 2.72 -0.65
C ASP A 121 -18.36 1.87 0.63
N PRO A 122 -17.51 0.86 0.68
CA PRO A 122 -17.47 -0.05 1.82
C PRO A 122 -17.06 0.67 3.11
N ASP A 123 -17.88 0.52 4.14
CA ASP A 123 -17.65 1.11 5.47
C ASP A 123 -17.42 0.00 6.49
N ALA A 124 -16.30 0.04 7.19
CA ALA A 124 -15.90 -0.98 8.15
C ALA A 124 -16.95 -1.21 9.25
N LEU A 125 -17.61 -0.14 9.70
CA LEU A 125 -18.61 -0.23 10.77
C LEU A 125 -19.95 -0.80 10.27
N ALA A 126 -20.26 -0.65 8.98
CA ALA A 126 -21.48 -1.15 8.35
C ALA A 126 -21.37 -2.59 7.86
N LEU A 127 -20.15 -3.13 7.71
CA LEU A 127 -19.96 -4.51 7.24
C LEU A 127 -20.53 -5.53 8.25
N PRO A 128 -21.24 -6.59 7.78
CA PRO A 128 -21.76 -7.63 8.65
C PRO A 128 -20.61 -8.43 9.27
N VAL A 129 -20.73 -8.70 10.57
CA VAL A 129 -19.74 -9.46 11.36
C VAL A 129 -19.83 -10.96 11.14
N LEU A 130 -18.78 -11.69 11.51
CA LEU A 130 -18.71 -13.15 11.36
C LEU A 130 -19.82 -13.90 12.11
N ALA A 131 -20.35 -13.38 13.21
CA ALA A 131 -21.51 -13.94 13.88
C ALA A 131 -22.73 -14.00 12.95
N THR A 132 -22.93 -12.96 12.14
CA THR A 132 -24.06 -12.86 11.20
C THR A 132 -23.81 -13.67 9.93
N THR A 133 -22.60 -13.64 9.39
CA THR A 133 -22.29 -14.24 8.08
C THR A 133 -21.87 -15.71 8.15
N HIS A 134 -21.21 -16.11 9.24
CA HIS A 134 -20.59 -17.44 9.38
C HIS A 134 -21.01 -18.17 10.68
N GLY A 135 -21.87 -17.58 11.50
CA GLY A 135 -22.30 -18.19 12.76
C GLY A 135 -21.19 -18.30 13.81
N VAL A 136 -20.10 -17.56 13.69
CA VAL A 136 -18.99 -17.57 14.65
C VAL A 136 -19.43 -16.98 15.97
N ALA A 137 -19.22 -17.72 17.06
CA ALA A 137 -19.61 -17.27 18.40
C ALA A 137 -18.54 -16.41 19.08
N GLY A 138 -18.91 -15.73 20.16
CA GLY A 138 -18.02 -14.99 21.04
C GLY A 138 -17.49 -13.68 20.44
N ALA A 139 -16.43 -13.15 21.05
CA ALA A 139 -15.88 -11.84 20.68
C ALA A 139 -15.39 -11.81 19.23
N LEU A 140 -14.75 -12.87 18.74
CA LEU A 140 -14.32 -12.95 17.34
C LEU A 140 -15.52 -12.76 16.38
N GLY A 141 -16.63 -13.44 16.64
CA GLY A 141 -17.85 -13.32 15.84
C GLY A 141 -18.48 -11.93 15.88
N GLY A 142 -18.44 -11.27 17.03
CA GLY A 142 -19.06 -9.95 17.23
C GLY A 142 -18.24 -8.75 16.71
N HIS A 143 -16.92 -8.88 16.62
CA HIS A 143 -16.02 -7.78 16.26
C HIS A 143 -15.45 -7.88 14.87
N VAL A 144 -15.33 -9.08 14.29
CA VAL A 144 -14.65 -9.30 13.02
C VAL A 144 -15.63 -9.41 11.87
N ALA A 145 -15.33 -8.72 10.77
CA ALA A 145 -15.97 -8.90 9.48
C ALA A 145 -14.96 -9.48 8.46
N LEU A 146 -15.45 -10.27 7.51
CA LEU A 146 -14.67 -10.78 6.38
C LEU A 146 -15.22 -10.16 5.08
N ARG A 147 -14.39 -9.38 4.39
CA ARG A 147 -14.73 -8.73 3.13
C ARG A 147 -13.81 -9.21 2.01
N GLU A 148 -14.35 -9.37 0.81
CA GLU A 148 -13.57 -9.49 -0.41
C GLU A 148 -13.46 -8.13 -1.10
N GLY A 149 -12.26 -7.77 -1.59
CA GLY A 149 -12.03 -6.57 -2.39
C GLY A 149 -10.73 -5.84 -2.07
N ASP A 150 -10.59 -4.67 -2.67
CA ASP A 150 -9.44 -3.80 -2.48
C ASP A 150 -9.53 -3.09 -1.12
N LEU A 151 -8.50 -3.30 -0.28
CA LEU A 151 -8.40 -2.69 1.04
C LEU A 151 -8.33 -1.16 0.97
N THR A 152 -7.75 -0.60 -0.09
CA THR A 152 -7.58 0.86 -0.26
C THR A 152 -8.89 1.60 -0.57
N THR A 153 -9.99 0.87 -0.79
CA THR A 153 -11.33 1.44 -0.95
C THR A 153 -12.13 1.46 0.34
N LEU A 154 -11.62 0.83 1.42
CA LEU A 154 -12.35 0.68 2.68
C LEU A 154 -12.31 1.98 3.48
N ARG A 155 -13.46 2.53 3.83
CA ARG A 155 -13.60 3.56 4.86
C ARG A 155 -13.48 2.90 6.23
N ALA A 156 -12.42 3.29 6.97
CA ALA A 156 -12.10 2.76 8.29
C ALA A 156 -11.31 3.78 9.11
N GLY A 157 -11.21 3.60 10.42
CA GLY A 157 -10.28 4.37 11.24
C GLY A 157 -8.84 4.22 10.76
N ALA A 158 -8.43 2.97 10.41
CA ALA A 158 -7.17 2.70 9.73
C ALA A 158 -7.25 1.51 8.79
N ILE A 159 -6.31 1.44 7.81
CA ILE A 159 -5.99 0.23 7.07
C ILE A 159 -4.54 -0.20 7.32
N VAL A 160 -4.26 -1.50 7.18
CA VAL A 160 -2.93 -2.05 7.42
C VAL A 160 -2.12 -2.12 6.13
N ASN A 161 -0.89 -1.60 6.21
CA ASN A 161 0.13 -1.78 5.18
C ASN A 161 1.12 -2.87 5.59
N ALA A 162 1.27 -3.91 4.76
CA ALA A 162 2.36 -4.87 4.87
C ALA A 162 3.63 -4.29 4.24
N ALA A 163 4.31 -3.44 5.01
CA ALA A 163 5.48 -2.68 4.60
C ALA A 163 6.76 -3.53 4.56
N ASN A 164 7.78 -2.99 3.93
CA ASN A 164 9.16 -3.45 4.07
C ASN A 164 9.91 -2.63 5.16
N GLY A 165 11.09 -3.08 5.57
CA GLY A 165 11.84 -2.42 6.63
C GLY A 165 12.32 -1.00 6.33
N GLN A 166 12.22 -0.52 5.11
CA GLN A 166 12.54 0.87 4.74
C GLN A 166 11.33 1.80 4.90
N MET A 167 10.13 1.28 4.98
CA MET A 167 8.87 2.02 5.15
C MET A 167 8.51 2.99 4.01
N LEU A 168 9.26 3.01 2.91
CA LEU A 168 9.11 4.00 1.82
C LEU A 168 8.32 3.48 0.62
N GLY A 169 7.54 2.43 0.81
CA GLY A 169 6.84 1.73 -0.26
C GLY A 169 7.74 0.71 -0.98
N CYS A 170 7.14 -0.06 -1.86
CA CYS A 170 7.84 -1.07 -2.68
C CYS A 170 8.79 -0.42 -3.72
N ARG A 171 8.45 0.77 -4.23
CA ARG A 171 9.20 1.54 -5.23
C ARG A 171 9.50 0.80 -6.54
N VAL A 172 8.78 -0.25 -6.85
CA VAL A 172 8.86 -0.97 -8.13
C VAL A 172 7.65 -0.58 -8.98
N PRO A 173 7.81 0.18 -10.07
CA PRO A 173 6.71 0.59 -10.93
C PRO A 173 5.91 -0.62 -11.44
N GLY A 174 4.58 -0.52 -11.37
CA GLY A 174 3.67 -1.58 -11.82
C GLY A 174 3.61 -2.82 -10.91
N HIS A 175 4.34 -2.87 -9.79
CA HIS A 175 4.22 -3.98 -8.86
C HIS A 175 2.94 -3.83 -8.01
N ALA A 176 2.01 -4.75 -8.20
CA ALA A 176 0.70 -4.74 -7.55
C ALA A 176 0.70 -5.34 -6.13
N CYS A 177 1.70 -5.00 -5.29
CA CYS A 177 1.67 -5.34 -3.88
C CYS A 177 0.92 -4.28 -3.08
N ILE A 178 0.37 -4.66 -1.93
CA ILE A 178 -0.41 -3.75 -1.08
C ILE A 178 0.39 -2.51 -0.66
N ASP A 179 1.69 -2.65 -0.37
CA ASP A 179 2.59 -1.56 -0.02
C ASP A 179 2.67 -0.51 -1.15
N ASN A 180 2.81 -0.96 -2.40
CA ASN A 180 2.85 -0.06 -3.55
C ASN A 180 1.49 0.62 -3.81
N VAL A 181 0.40 -0.13 -3.72
CA VAL A 181 -0.95 0.38 -3.98
C VAL A 181 -1.36 1.41 -2.91
N ILE A 182 -1.10 1.14 -1.62
CA ILE A 182 -1.37 2.10 -0.55
C ILE A 182 -0.60 3.40 -0.76
N HIS A 183 0.71 3.34 -1.06
CA HIS A 183 1.51 4.52 -1.32
C HIS A 183 1.08 5.28 -2.59
N ALA A 184 0.59 4.57 -3.61
CA ALA A 184 0.08 5.20 -4.83
C ALA A 184 -1.23 5.96 -4.58
N VAL A 185 -2.18 5.34 -3.86
CA VAL A 185 -3.48 5.96 -3.55
C VAL A 185 -3.34 7.09 -2.53
N ALA A 186 -2.56 6.89 -1.47
CA ALA A 186 -2.32 7.91 -0.47
C ALA A 186 -1.52 9.11 -1.01
N GLY A 187 -0.69 8.89 -2.01
CA GLY A 187 0.15 9.93 -2.62
C GLY A 187 1.48 10.17 -1.89
N PRO A 188 2.26 11.16 -2.38
CA PRO A 188 3.62 11.45 -1.87
C PRO A 188 3.69 11.82 -0.39
N GLY A 189 2.62 12.40 0.17
CA GLY A 189 2.54 12.79 1.58
C GLY A 189 2.80 11.62 2.51
N LEU A 190 2.19 10.45 2.26
CA LEU A 190 2.41 9.26 3.07
C LEU A 190 3.89 8.84 3.08
N ARG A 191 4.54 8.87 1.91
CA ARG A 191 5.97 8.52 1.81
C ARG A 191 6.85 9.54 2.53
N ALA A 192 6.49 10.82 2.52
CA ALA A 192 7.21 11.86 3.23
C ALA A 192 7.14 11.65 4.76
N GLU A 193 5.96 11.36 5.31
CA GLU A 193 5.78 11.05 6.73
C GLU A 193 6.56 9.78 7.14
N CYS A 194 6.49 8.72 6.34
CA CYS A 194 7.29 7.53 6.57
C CYS A 194 8.81 7.81 6.55
N ALA A 195 9.27 8.70 5.67
CA ALA A 195 10.67 9.09 5.59
C ALA A 195 11.12 9.89 6.82
N GLU A 196 10.28 10.79 7.32
CA GLU A 196 10.53 11.53 8.57
C GLU A 196 10.64 10.55 9.75
N TYR A 197 9.73 9.61 9.88
CA TYR A 197 9.81 8.54 10.88
C TYR A 197 11.14 7.77 10.78
N MET A 198 11.54 7.35 9.58
CA MET A 198 12.79 6.62 9.37
C MET A 198 14.03 7.48 9.62
N ALA A 199 13.99 8.78 9.33
CA ALA A 199 15.07 9.72 9.66
C ALA A 199 15.25 9.82 11.19
N GLY A 200 14.16 9.96 11.95
CA GLY A 200 14.20 9.94 13.41
C GLY A 200 14.76 8.64 13.99
N ARG A 201 14.50 7.48 13.35
CA ARG A 201 15.15 6.20 13.73
C ARG A 201 16.66 6.25 13.48
N ALA A 202 17.08 6.74 12.33
CA ALA A 202 18.50 6.84 11.97
C ALA A 202 19.27 7.77 12.94
N GLU A 203 18.68 8.89 13.35
CA GLU A 203 19.24 9.81 14.34
C GLU A 203 19.47 9.13 15.72
N ARG A 204 18.60 8.17 16.09
CA ARG A 204 18.75 7.35 17.29
C ARG A 204 19.71 6.17 17.13
N GLY A 205 20.34 6.03 15.95
CA GLY A 205 21.22 4.90 15.62
C GLY A 205 20.48 3.58 15.41
N GLU A 206 19.17 3.63 15.18
CA GLU A 206 18.35 2.47 14.90
C GLU A 206 18.43 2.10 13.40
N GLY A 207 18.33 0.81 13.09
CA GLY A 207 18.32 0.31 11.72
C GLY A 207 16.93 0.35 11.07
N PRO A 208 16.70 -0.46 10.02
CA PRO A 208 15.39 -0.62 9.39
C PRO A 208 14.29 -0.94 10.40
N GLU A 209 13.03 -0.68 10.04
CA GLU A 209 11.90 -1.04 10.90
C GLU A 209 11.88 -2.55 11.17
N PRO A 210 11.88 -2.97 12.45
CA PRO A 210 11.94 -4.39 12.78
C PRO A 210 10.60 -5.10 12.56
N VAL A 211 10.71 -6.41 12.31
CA VAL A 211 9.54 -7.30 12.16
C VAL A 211 8.72 -7.34 13.43
N GLY A 212 7.40 -7.25 13.33
CA GLY A 212 6.47 -7.49 14.45
C GLY A 212 6.07 -6.25 15.23
N ARG A 213 6.43 -5.07 14.75
CA ARG A 213 5.97 -3.77 15.26
C ARG A 213 4.91 -3.17 14.36
N ALA A 214 4.26 -2.11 14.83
CA ALA A 214 3.32 -1.30 14.08
C ALA A 214 3.65 0.19 14.22
N VAL A 215 3.44 0.94 13.13
CA VAL A 215 3.66 2.39 13.06
C VAL A 215 2.44 3.03 12.43
N LEU A 216 1.85 4.03 13.08
CA LEU A 216 0.69 4.77 12.60
C LEU A 216 1.13 6.02 11.83
N THR A 217 0.49 6.25 10.69
CA THR A 217 0.60 7.48 9.89
C THR A 217 -0.78 7.99 9.48
N GLY A 218 -0.84 9.16 8.87
CA GLY A 218 -2.06 9.65 8.23
C GLY A 218 -2.48 8.80 7.04
N GLY A 219 -3.79 8.83 6.69
CA GLY A 219 -4.35 8.13 5.53
C GLY A 219 -4.22 8.91 4.21
N TYR A 220 -4.01 10.23 4.29
CA TYR A 220 -3.93 11.14 3.14
C TYR A 220 -5.16 11.01 2.23
N HIS A 221 -4.97 10.62 0.94
CA HIS A 221 -6.09 10.49 -0.01
C HIS A 221 -6.84 9.15 0.07
N LEU A 222 -6.48 8.26 1.01
CA LEU A 222 -7.25 7.03 1.27
C LEU A 222 -8.60 7.36 1.92
N PRO A 223 -9.65 6.55 1.69
CA PRO A 223 -10.90 6.65 2.45
C PRO A 223 -10.72 6.34 3.96
N ALA A 224 -9.68 5.61 4.32
CA ALA A 224 -9.29 5.36 5.70
C ALA A 224 -8.55 6.56 6.30
N GLY A 225 -8.86 6.91 7.56
CA GLY A 225 -8.23 8.04 8.24
C GLY A 225 -6.73 7.88 8.48
N HIS A 226 -6.26 6.64 8.61
CA HIS A 226 -4.87 6.33 8.94
C HIS A 226 -4.37 5.08 8.22
N VAL A 227 -3.04 4.91 8.20
CA VAL A 227 -2.37 3.66 7.80
C VAL A 227 -1.55 3.13 8.99
N ILE A 228 -1.75 1.86 9.34
CA ILE A 228 -0.89 1.14 10.28
C ILE A 228 0.08 0.29 9.48
N HIS A 229 1.35 0.66 9.49
CA HIS A 229 2.41 -0.06 8.80
C HIS A 229 2.99 -1.14 9.71
N THR A 230 3.18 -2.36 9.19
CA THR A 230 3.89 -3.44 9.89
C THR A 230 4.82 -4.17 8.95
N VAL A 231 5.98 -4.58 9.45
CA VAL A 231 6.92 -5.41 8.71
C VAL A 231 6.73 -6.86 9.13
N GLY A 232 6.26 -7.68 8.22
CA GLY A 232 6.05 -9.11 8.46
C GLY A 232 7.31 -9.96 8.28
N PRO A 233 7.32 -11.22 8.76
CA PRO A 233 8.43 -12.14 8.53
C PRO A 233 8.51 -12.59 7.07
N VAL A 234 9.75 -12.73 6.57
CA VAL A 234 10.04 -13.39 5.30
C VAL A 234 10.15 -14.89 5.52
N VAL A 235 9.49 -15.68 4.69
CA VAL A 235 9.49 -17.16 4.74
C VAL A 235 10.07 -17.68 3.43
N ASP A 236 11.33 -18.07 3.48
CA ASP A 236 12.01 -18.61 2.31
C ASP A 236 11.48 -20.00 1.97
N GLY A 237 11.16 -20.21 0.67
CA GLY A 237 10.68 -21.50 0.18
C GLY A 237 9.36 -21.98 0.78
N GLY A 238 8.58 -21.09 1.42
CA GLY A 238 7.27 -21.42 2.00
C GLY A 238 7.33 -22.29 3.27
N ARG A 239 8.53 -22.53 3.83
CA ARG A 239 8.68 -23.35 5.05
C ARG A 239 8.52 -22.52 6.30
N VAL A 240 7.35 -22.63 6.94
CA VAL A 240 7.04 -21.90 8.19
C VAL A 240 7.69 -22.58 9.40
N GLU A 241 8.46 -21.80 10.15
CA GLU A 241 9.06 -22.21 11.42
C GLU A 241 8.37 -21.50 12.60
N LYS A 242 8.62 -21.96 13.83
CA LYS A 242 8.06 -21.34 15.05
C LYS A 242 8.36 -19.83 15.12
N ARG A 243 9.56 -19.39 14.73
CA ARG A 243 9.93 -17.97 14.73
C ARG A 243 9.05 -17.13 13.78
N HIS A 244 8.66 -17.69 12.61
CA HIS A 244 7.79 -17.02 11.65
C HIS A 244 6.39 -16.85 12.22
N ARG A 245 5.83 -17.90 12.84
CA ARG A 245 4.53 -17.86 13.53
C ARG A 245 4.52 -16.82 14.64
N THR A 246 5.53 -16.81 15.52
CA THR A 246 5.64 -15.83 16.60
C THR A 246 5.71 -14.39 16.07
N ARG A 247 6.50 -14.14 15.02
CA ARG A 247 6.67 -12.82 14.42
C ARG A 247 5.39 -12.35 13.71
N LEU A 248 4.71 -13.24 12.96
CA LEU A 248 3.46 -12.89 12.31
C LEU A 248 2.37 -12.56 13.34
N ALA A 249 2.24 -13.37 14.39
CA ALA A 249 1.31 -13.07 15.49
C ALA A 249 1.67 -11.74 16.20
N SER A 250 2.97 -11.41 16.33
CA SER A 250 3.41 -10.11 16.86
C SER A 250 2.93 -8.94 15.98
N CYS A 251 2.98 -9.07 14.64
CA CYS A 251 2.48 -8.03 13.74
C CYS A 251 1.00 -7.72 14.04
N TYR A 252 0.15 -8.75 14.07
CA TYR A 252 -1.27 -8.54 14.29
C TYR A 252 -1.59 -8.02 15.69
N ARG A 253 -0.88 -8.48 16.74
CA ARG A 253 -1.03 -7.88 18.08
C ARG A 253 -0.66 -6.41 18.08
N ALA A 254 0.50 -6.05 17.53
CA ALA A 254 0.95 -4.67 17.47
C ALA A 254 -0.01 -3.76 16.68
N ILE A 255 -0.62 -4.26 15.59
CA ILE A 255 -1.66 -3.55 14.85
C ILE A 255 -2.86 -3.25 15.74
N LEU A 256 -3.37 -4.28 16.44
CA LEU A 256 -4.55 -4.14 17.29
C LEU A 256 -4.29 -3.27 18.52
N ASP A 257 -3.10 -3.41 19.13
CA ASP A 257 -2.65 -2.56 20.23
C ASP A 257 -2.58 -1.09 19.79
N THR A 258 -1.95 -0.81 18.62
CA THR A 258 -1.87 0.54 18.05
C THR A 258 -3.28 1.11 17.79
N ALA A 259 -4.18 0.34 17.19
CA ALA A 259 -5.55 0.80 16.94
C ALA A 259 -6.29 1.13 18.24
N GLN A 260 -6.15 0.28 19.26
CA GLN A 260 -6.79 0.48 20.57
C GLN A 260 -6.20 1.69 21.32
N GLU A 261 -4.85 1.81 21.36
CA GLU A 261 -4.15 2.87 22.08
C GLU A 261 -4.41 4.26 21.45
N THR A 262 -4.61 4.31 20.14
CA THR A 262 -4.93 5.56 19.43
C THR A 262 -6.43 5.85 19.33
N GLY A 263 -7.28 5.00 19.92
CA GLY A 263 -8.72 5.23 19.99
C GLY A 263 -9.44 5.07 18.63
N LEU A 264 -8.90 4.28 17.73
CA LEU A 264 -9.56 4.00 16.46
C LEU A 264 -10.78 3.09 16.68
N ASP A 265 -11.85 3.36 15.93
CA ASP A 265 -13.09 2.58 15.95
C ASP A 265 -13.04 1.34 15.07
N SER A 266 -12.16 1.35 14.06
CA SER A 266 -12.08 0.27 13.07
C SER A 266 -10.70 0.15 12.44
N VAL A 267 -10.35 -1.10 12.06
CA VAL A 267 -9.12 -1.40 11.33
C VAL A 267 -9.34 -2.45 10.25
N GLY A 268 -8.92 -2.13 9.02
CA GLY A 268 -8.90 -3.04 7.89
C GLY A 268 -7.55 -3.76 7.78
N LEU A 269 -7.56 -5.09 7.78
CA LEU A 269 -6.37 -5.94 7.75
C LEU A 269 -6.11 -6.50 6.36
N CYS A 270 -4.87 -6.42 5.87
CA CYS A 270 -4.39 -7.23 4.76
C CYS A 270 -3.75 -8.54 5.27
N SER A 271 -3.47 -9.45 4.34
CA SER A 271 -2.76 -10.71 4.64
C SER A 271 -1.25 -10.47 4.71
N VAL A 272 -0.76 -10.03 5.87
CA VAL A 272 0.66 -9.70 6.11
C VAL A 272 1.57 -10.89 5.77
N SER A 273 2.68 -10.64 5.11
CA SER A 273 3.71 -11.62 4.66
C SER A 273 3.29 -12.61 3.58
N THR A 274 2.03 -12.68 3.15
CA THR A 274 1.57 -13.77 2.27
C THR A 274 1.78 -13.49 0.76
N GLY A 275 2.30 -12.33 0.41
CA GLY A 275 2.74 -11.99 -0.95
C GLY A 275 4.22 -12.31 -1.18
N ALA A 276 5.01 -11.31 -1.54
CA ALA A 276 6.44 -11.44 -1.82
C ALA A 276 7.28 -12.04 -0.67
N PHE A 277 6.80 -11.95 0.58
CA PHE A 277 7.47 -12.52 1.74
C PHE A 277 7.21 -14.03 1.94
N GLY A 278 6.39 -14.65 1.09
CA GLY A 278 6.30 -16.10 0.92
C GLY A 278 5.65 -16.89 2.05
N TYR A 279 4.97 -16.25 3.00
CA TYR A 279 4.22 -16.98 4.03
C TYR A 279 2.98 -17.65 3.41
N PRO A 280 2.79 -18.99 3.55
CA PRO A 280 1.62 -19.67 2.99
C PRO A 280 0.32 -19.16 3.61
N LYS A 281 -0.66 -18.82 2.78
CA LYS A 281 -1.94 -18.23 3.22
C LYS A 281 -2.74 -19.17 4.11
N GLU A 282 -2.69 -20.46 3.80
CA GLU A 282 -3.37 -21.53 4.54
C GLU A 282 -2.82 -21.73 5.95
N GLU A 283 -1.56 -21.38 6.19
CA GLU A 283 -0.95 -21.37 7.51
C GLU A 283 -1.10 -20.02 8.23
N ALA A 284 -1.18 -18.92 7.46
CA ALA A 284 -1.35 -17.59 8.01
C ALA A 284 -2.76 -17.36 8.55
N ALA A 285 -3.81 -17.72 7.81
CA ALA A 285 -5.19 -17.38 8.16
C ALA A 285 -5.64 -17.96 9.53
N PRO A 286 -5.39 -19.24 9.87
CA PRO A 286 -5.71 -19.75 11.22
C PRO A 286 -4.96 -18.99 12.32
N LEU A 287 -3.68 -18.69 12.12
CA LEU A 287 -2.87 -17.93 13.09
C LEU A 287 -3.38 -16.50 13.28
N VAL A 288 -3.85 -15.86 12.22
CA VAL A 288 -4.45 -14.51 12.28
C VAL A 288 -5.72 -14.55 13.11
N LEU A 289 -6.64 -15.49 12.82
CA LEU A 289 -7.89 -15.65 13.58
C LEU A 289 -7.65 -15.97 15.05
N GLU A 290 -6.71 -16.90 15.34
CA GLU A 290 -6.28 -17.23 16.71
C GLU A 290 -5.73 -16.00 17.43
N THR A 291 -4.88 -15.21 16.75
CA THR A 291 -4.26 -14.00 17.32
C THR A 291 -5.29 -12.93 17.64
N ILE A 292 -6.23 -12.67 16.71
CA ILE A 292 -7.33 -11.72 16.91
C ILE A 292 -8.24 -12.19 18.05
N GLY A 293 -8.63 -13.45 18.06
CA GLY A 293 -9.49 -14.02 19.11
C GLY A 293 -8.86 -13.93 20.51
N ALA A 294 -7.57 -14.26 20.62
CA ALA A 294 -6.82 -14.13 21.86
C ALA A 294 -6.68 -12.67 22.31
N TRP A 295 -6.46 -11.74 21.36
CA TRP A 295 -6.38 -10.31 21.66
C TRP A 295 -7.73 -9.77 22.18
N LEU A 296 -8.83 -10.08 21.51
CA LEU A 296 -10.19 -9.70 21.94
C LEU A 296 -10.53 -10.26 23.32
N ALA A 297 -10.12 -11.50 23.61
CA ALA A 297 -10.33 -12.11 24.94
C ALA A 297 -9.55 -11.37 26.04
N ALA A 298 -8.38 -10.83 25.72
CA ALA A 298 -7.58 -10.01 26.64
C ALA A 298 -8.10 -8.57 26.77
N HIS A 299 -8.94 -8.10 25.86
CA HIS A 299 -9.50 -6.75 25.80
C HIS A 299 -11.05 -6.77 25.78
N PRO A 300 -11.72 -7.28 26.81
CA PRO A 300 -13.18 -7.50 26.80
C PRO A 300 -14.01 -6.21 26.71
N GLY A 301 -13.40 -5.05 26.94
CA GLY A 301 -14.04 -3.73 26.80
C GLY A 301 -13.74 -3.04 25.47
N SER A 302 -13.04 -3.68 24.54
CA SER A 302 -12.75 -3.11 23.23
C SER A 302 -14.02 -3.08 22.38
N GLU A 303 -14.27 -1.98 21.71
CA GLU A 303 -15.33 -1.82 20.70
C GLU A 303 -14.76 -1.84 19.27
N LEU A 304 -13.47 -2.12 19.13
CA LEU A 304 -12.76 -2.09 17.84
C LEU A 304 -13.40 -3.03 16.83
N ARG A 305 -13.81 -2.49 15.69
CA ARG A 305 -14.25 -3.26 14.52
C ARG A 305 -13.02 -3.68 13.70
N ILE A 306 -12.89 -4.97 13.45
CA ILE A 306 -11.78 -5.54 12.69
C ILE A 306 -12.32 -6.09 11.37
N VAL A 307 -11.78 -5.64 10.23
CA VAL A 307 -12.17 -6.12 8.91
C VAL A 307 -11.01 -6.90 8.30
N ILE A 308 -11.15 -8.19 8.14
CA ILE A 308 -10.22 -8.99 7.33
C ILE A 308 -10.60 -8.76 5.87
N CYS A 309 -9.71 -8.10 5.11
CA CYS A 309 -9.92 -7.82 3.70
C CYS A 309 -9.14 -8.83 2.84
N ALA A 310 -9.85 -9.79 2.28
CA ALA A 310 -9.35 -10.74 1.31
C ALA A 310 -9.36 -10.09 -0.08
N PHE A 311 -8.22 -10.03 -0.76
CA PHE A 311 -8.13 -9.36 -2.05
C PHE A 311 -8.93 -10.05 -3.16
N SER A 312 -9.06 -11.39 -3.08
CA SER A 312 -9.73 -12.21 -4.08
C SER A 312 -10.62 -13.28 -3.45
N ALA A 313 -11.53 -13.86 -4.24
CA ALA A 313 -12.33 -15.01 -3.83
C ALA A 313 -11.49 -16.19 -3.34
N LYS A 314 -10.30 -16.40 -3.93
CA LYS A 314 -9.36 -17.42 -3.47
C LYS A 314 -8.84 -17.12 -2.06
N ASP A 315 -8.49 -15.86 -1.80
CA ASP A 315 -8.02 -15.44 -0.47
C ASP A 315 -9.14 -15.51 0.56
N ARG A 316 -10.37 -15.15 0.17
CA ARG A 316 -11.56 -15.28 1.01
C ARG A 316 -11.82 -16.73 1.40
N ALA A 317 -11.75 -17.66 0.44
CA ALA A 317 -11.95 -19.08 0.69
C ALA A 317 -10.94 -19.66 1.70
N VAL A 318 -9.71 -19.15 1.75
CA VAL A 318 -8.72 -19.54 2.77
C VAL A 318 -9.17 -19.17 4.17
N TYR A 319 -9.71 -17.97 4.37
CA TYR A 319 -10.25 -17.55 5.67
C TYR A 319 -11.53 -18.31 6.03
N GLU A 320 -12.42 -18.55 5.06
CA GLU A 320 -13.64 -19.34 5.28
C GLU A 320 -13.32 -20.78 5.71
N ALA A 321 -12.31 -21.40 5.08
CA ALA A 321 -11.81 -22.71 5.50
C ALA A 321 -11.21 -22.71 6.91
N ALA A 322 -10.51 -21.65 7.29
CA ALA A 322 -9.94 -21.50 8.62
C ALA A 322 -11.00 -21.24 9.71
N LEU A 323 -12.14 -20.63 9.37
CA LEU A 323 -13.27 -20.41 10.28
C LEU A 323 -14.12 -21.67 10.51
N ALA A 324 -14.07 -22.64 9.58
CA ALA A 324 -14.84 -23.89 9.67
C ALA A 324 -14.17 -24.96 10.53
N ASN A 325 -12.89 -24.79 10.90
CA ASN A 325 -12.10 -25.70 11.73
C ASN A 325 -12.02 -25.21 13.18
#